data_4653151f70ffd2d27226908bce33aee4
#
_entry.id   4653151f70ffd2d27226908bce33aee4
#
_cell.length_a   1.000
_cell.length_b   1.000
_cell.length_c   1.000
_cell.angle_alpha   90.00
_cell.angle_beta   90.00
_cell.angle_gamma   90.00
#
_symmetry.space_group_name_H-M   'P 1'
#
loop_
_entity.id
_entity.type
_entity.pdbx_description
1 polymer ?
#
loop_
_entity_poly.entity_id
_entity_poly.type
_entity_poly.pdbx_seq_one_letter_code
_entity_poly.pdbx_strand_id
1 'polypeptide(L)' 'MGLLLLQSGEKDTQIPHTSDEIYYVISGDGFLRIKNKDYPVSQDKLFFVAKDVEHHFHSNTKELKVLYFFGGPDS' A
#
# COMPACT_ATOMS: atom_id res chain seq x y z
N MET A 1 6.33 -9.21 -7.67
CA MET A 1 6.39 -9.03 -6.21
C MET A 1 7.45 -8.01 -5.85
N GLY A 2 7.15 -7.13 -4.91
CA GLY A 2 8.09 -6.14 -4.45
C GLY A 2 7.94 -5.86 -2.97
N LEU A 3 8.87 -5.09 -2.42
CA LEU A 3 8.87 -4.70 -1.03
C LEU A 3 8.86 -3.17 -0.95
N LEU A 4 7.85 -2.64 -0.27
CA LEU A 4 7.73 -1.21 0.01
C LEU A 4 8.20 -0.93 1.42
N LEU A 5 9.13 0.00 1.58
CA LEU A 5 9.56 0.50 2.88
C LEU A 5 9.27 2.00 2.93
N LEU A 6 8.46 2.40 3.90
CA LEU A 6 8.06 3.80 4.05
C LEU A 6 8.39 4.25 5.47
N GLN A 7 9.27 5.22 5.60
CA GLN A 7 9.64 5.75 6.91
C GLN A 7 8.55 6.66 7.46
N SER A 8 8.53 6.81 8.78
CA SER A 8 7.61 7.75 9.42
C SER A 8 7.83 9.16 8.85
N GLY A 9 6.74 9.81 8.45
CA GLY A 9 6.80 11.16 7.88
C GLY A 9 7.19 11.22 6.42
N GLU A 10 7.57 10.09 5.83
CA GLU A 10 7.90 10.02 4.42
C GLU A 10 6.63 10.00 3.57
N LYS A 11 6.66 10.70 2.45
CA LYS A 11 5.51 10.74 1.56
C LYS A 11 5.55 9.56 0.58
N ASP A 12 4.45 8.82 0.53
CA ASP A 12 4.27 7.76 -0.45
C ASP A 12 3.83 8.38 -1.76
N THR A 13 4.67 8.27 -2.80
CA THR A 13 4.44 8.91 -4.09
C THR A 13 3.96 7.93 -5.15
N GLN A 14 3.29 6.87 -4.76
CA GLN A 14 2.77 5.89 -5.71
C GLN A 14 1.82 6.52 -6.72
N ILE A 15 1.87 5.99 -7.94
CA ILE A 15 0.91 6.33 -8.99
C ILE A 15 0.03 5.11 -9.24
N PRO A 16 -1.19 5.31 -9.77
CA PRO A 16 -2.06 4.17 -10.08
C PRO A 16 -1.40 3.22 -11.07
N HIS A 17 -1.59 1.93 -10.85
CA HIS A 17 -1.08 0.88 -11.72
C HIS A 17 -2.16 0.38 -12.66
N THR A 18 -1.75 -0.19 -13.78
CA THR A 18 -2.66 -0.73 -14.77
C THR A 18 -3.06 -2.18 -14.51
N SER A 19 -2.64 -2.74 -13.39
CA SER A 19 -3.04 -4.08 -12.95
C SER A 19 -3.50 -4.06 -11.51
N ASP A 20 -4.28 -5.08 -11.13
CA ASP A 20 -4.71 -5.23 -9.74
C ASP A 20 -3.51 -5.45 -8.85
N GLU A 21 -3.63 -5.01 -7.60
CA GLU A 21 -2.52 -5.06 -6.66
C GLU A 21 -2.99 -5.62 -5.32
N ILE A 22 -2.16 -6.46 -4.70
CA ILE A 22 -2.41 -6.97 -3.35
C ILE A 22 -1.25 -6.50 -2.48
N TYR A 23 -1.58 -5.97 -1.30
CA TYR A 23 -0.62 -5.60 -0.27
C TYR A 23 -0.73 -6.53 0.92
N TYR A 24 0.40 -7.03 1.40
CA TYR A 24 0.48 -7.74 2.67
C TYR A 24 1.38 -6.94 3.61
N VAL A 25 0.84 -6.54 4.76
CA VAL A 25 1.56 -5.72 5.73
C VAL A 25 2.42 -6.61 6.61
N ILE A 26 3.74 -6.50 6.48
CA ILE A 26 4.69 -7.26 7.29
C ILE A 26 4.79 -6.63 8.68
N SER A 27 4.93 -5.30 8.72
CA SER A 27 5.06 -4.58 10.00
C SER A 27 4.76 -3.10 9.79
N GLY A 28 4.45 -2.41 10.87
CA GLY A 28 4.20 -0.99 10.82
C GLY A 28 2.75 -0.64 11.12
N ASP A 29 2.41 0.62 10.87
CA ASP A 29 1.08 1.17 11.13
C ASP A 29 0.75 2.22 10.07
N GLY A 30 -0.30 2.99 10.29
CA GLY A 30 -0.71 4.06 9.43
C GLY A 30 -2.06 3.80 8.79
N PHE A 31 -2.25 4.38 7.62
CA PHE A 31 -3.49 4.25 6.85
C PHE A 31 -3.18 4.06 5.39
N LEU A 32 -4.02 3.28 4.73
CA LEU A 32 -4.03 3.18 3.26
C LEU A 32 -5.24 3.96 2.78
N ARG A 33 -4.99 5.03 2.04
CA ARG A 33 -6.06 5.79 1.40
C ARG A 33 -6.32 5.20 0.02
N ILE A 34 -7.58 4.80 -0.18
CA ILE A 34 -8.05 4.34 -1.49
C ILE A 34 -9.18 5.28 -1.89
N LYS A 35 -8.96 6.04 -2.96
CA LYS A 35 -9.84 7.14 -3.35
C LYS A 35 -9.94 8.14 -2.20
N ASN A 36 -11.12 8.31 -1.62
CA ASN A 36 -11.36 9.28 -0.53
C ASN A 36 -11.52 8.60 0.83
N LYS A 37 -11.15 7.34 0.95
CA LYS A 37 -11.39 6.57 2.16
C LYS A 37 -10.10 6.02 2.73
N ASP A 38 -9.93 6.16 4.05
CA ASP A 38 -8.75 5.66 4.76
C ASP A 38 -9.08 4.33 5.44
N TYR A 39 -8.17 3.37 5.29
CA TYR A 39 -8.28 2.06 5.93
C TYR A 39 -7.10 1.89 6.89
N PRO A 40 -7.34 1.51 8.15
CA PRO A 40 -6.24 1.35 9.09
C PRO A 40 -5.32 0.20 8.69
N VAL A 41 -4.02 0.44 8.85
CA VAL A 41 -2.97 -0.51 8.48
C VAL A 41 -2.33 -1.04 9.75
N SER A 42 -2.19 -2.35 9.85
CA SER A 42 -1.47 -3.01 10.93
C SER A 42 -0.86 -4.30 10.42
N GLN A 43 0.02 -4.88 11.24
CA GLN A 43 0.71 -6.13 10.89
C GLN A 43 -0.29 -7.22 10.48
N ASP A 44 0.08 -7.97 9.46
CA ASP A 44 -0.66 -9.12 8.92
C ASP A 44 -1.96 -8.77 8.20
N LYS A 45 -2.21 -7.50 7.91
CA LYS A 45 -3.38 -7.13 7.11
C LYS A 45 -3.09 -7.31 5.62
N LEU A 46 -4.15 -7.67 4.89
CA LEU A 46 -4.14 -7.75 3.43
C LEU A 46 -5.08 -6.70 2.87
N PHE A 47 -4.64 -6.06 1.79
CA PHE A 47 -5.47 -5.10 1.07
C PHE A 47 -5.47 -5.44 -0.40
N PHE A 48 -6.63 -5.30 -1.03
CA PHE A 48 -6.77 -5.44 -2.47
C PHE A 48 -7.06 -4.06 -3.07
N VAL A 49 -6.30 -3.67 -4.08
CA VAL A 49 -6.52 -2.42 -4.81
C VAL A 49 -6.70 -2.75 -6.28
N ALA A 50 -7.88 -2.42 -6.81
CA ALA A 50 -8.17 -2.65 -8.22
C ALA A 50 -7.31 -1.76 -9.10
N LYS A 51 -7.09 -2.20 -10.33
CA LYS A 51 -6.31 -1.44 -11.31
C LYS A 51 -6.88 -0.04 -11.49
N ASP A 52 -6.01 0.92 -11.79
CA ASP A 52 -6.34 2.32 -12.07
C ASP A 52 -6.98 3.06 -10.89
N VAL A 53 -6.98 2.48 -9.69
CA VAL A 53 -7.51 3.14 -8.50
C VAL A 53 -6.39 3.89 -7.80
N GLU A 54 -6.62 5.18 -7.55
CA GLU A 54 -5.67 6.02 -6.83
C GLU A 54 -5.59 5.59 -5.37
N HIS A 55 -4.37 5.43 -4.87
CA HIS A 55 -4.13 4.97 -3.51
C HIS A 55 -2.74 5.37 -3.04
N HIS A 56 -2.59 5.49 -1.71
CA HIS A 56 -1.28 5.69 -1.08
C HIS A 56 -1.36 5.40 0.41
N PHE A 57 -0.21 5.05 0.99
CA PHE A 57 -0.08 4.90 2.44
C PHE A 57 0.30 6.25 3.06
N HIS A 58 -0.16 6.51 4.27
CA HIS A 58 0.15 7.75 4.98
C HIS A 58 0.01 7.58 6.49
N SER A 59 0.51 8.58 7.22
CA SER A 59 0.34 8.70 8.68
C SER A 59 0.92 7.55 9.49
N ASN A 60 1.90 6.84 8.95
CA ASN A 60 2.61 5.82 9.70
C ASN A 60 3.52 6.48 10.75
N THR A 61 3.53 5.93 11.98
CA THR A 61 4.33 6.47 13.08
C THR A 61 5.69 5.79 13.20
N LYS A 62 5.89 4.70 12.47
CA LYS A 62 7.14 3.96 12.41
C LYS A 62 7.31 3.40 11.00
N GLU A 63 8.43 2.78 10.71
CA GLU A 63 8.65 2.20 9.39
C GLU A 63 7.52 1.25 9.03
N LEU A 64 6.93 1.47 7.87
CA LEU A 64 5.89 0.61 7.30
C LEU A 64 6.55 -0.30 6.28
N LYS A 65 6.40 -1.61 6.45
CA LYS A 65 6.97 -2.62 5.56
C LYS A 65 5.84 -3.43 4.96
N VAL A 66 5.74 -3.40 3.63
CA VAL A 66 4.64 -4.02 2.90
C VAL A 66 5.17 -4.79 1.70
N LEU A 67 4.76 -6.05 1.57
CA LEU A 67 4.95 -6.80 0.33
C LEU A 67 3.82 -6.44 -0.62
N TYR A 68 4.15 -6.27 -1.90
CA TYR A 68 3.12 -6.02 -2.89
C TYR A 68 3.24 -6.98 -4.06
N PHE A 69 2.08 -7.33 -4.62
CA PHE A 69 1.96 -8.26 -5.72
C PHE A 69 1.05 -7.64 -6.77
N PHE A 70 1.48 -7.69 -8.04
CA PHE A 70 0.64 -7.26 -9.14
C PHE A 70 0.06 -8.50 -9.81
N GLY A 71 -1.24 -8.44 -10.13
CA GLY A 71 -1.88 -9.44 -10.95
C GLY A 71 -1.98 -8.97 -12.38
N GLY A 72 -1.97 -9.91 -13.32
CA GLY A 72 -2.18 -9.58 -14.71
C GLY A 72 -0.92 -9.27 -15.48
N PRO A 73 -1.08 -8.86 -16.76
CA PRO A 73 0.05 -8.74 -17.69
C PRO A 73 1.00 -7.59 -17.42
N ASP A 74 0.62 -6.64 -16.59
CA ASP A 74 1.45 -5.47 -16.28
C ASP A 74 2.31 -5.66 -15.04
N SER A 75 2.25 -6.80 -14.42
CA SER A 75 2.99 -7.07 -13.19
C SER A 75 4.47 -7.29 -13.41
#